data_2814f066f759df634f07d8f64842f107
#
_entry.id   2814f066f759df634f07d8f64842f107
#
_cell.length_a   1.000
_cell.length_b   1.000
_cell.length_c   1.000
_cell.angle_alpha   90.00
_cell.angle_beta   90.00
_cell.angle_gamma   90.00
#
_symmetry.space_group_name_H-M   'P 1'
#
loop_
_entity.id
_entity.type
_entity.pdbx_description
1 polymer ?
#
loop_
_entity_poly.entity_id
_entity_poly.type
_entity_poly.pdbx_seq_one_letter_code
_entity_poly.pdbx_strand_id
1 'polypeptide(L)'
;MRTASSTPRVPAVAALLLAVVAAPLLVLAGPGAGSPAHAVDEPEPTPLTVRLDSLSPSVLPRRGAVTLQGSVTNDSEEDWADVNVAPFASTTPLTTREDLALAAQTPEATAVGERLDVFEPVGDLEPGDSAAFSLRVPVAELPISGDPGAYWIGVHALGTGTDGRDAVADGRARTFVPLLTARQARTASVPVSLVLPLRQSARRAADGSLDDPQLWVDLSSEEGRLTRLADFADAAGSRPLTWLADPAVLDALDDLGAGNPPV
;
A
#
# COMPACT_ATOMS: atom_id res chain seq x y z
N MET A 1 79.71 2.00 25.12
CA MET A 1 80.31 3.06 26.02
C MET A 1 79.17 3.80 26.71
N ARG A 2 79.02 3.53 27.96
CA ARG A 2 78.68 4.37 29.10
C ARG A 2 77.33 5.10 29.00
N THR A 3 76.26 4.66 29.71
CA THR A 3 75.99 4.97 31.15
C THR A 3 75.49 6.42 31.29
N ALA A 4 74.45 6.84 31.95
CA ALA A 4 73.77 6.46 33.14
C ALA A 4 72.45 7.26 33.20
N SER A 5 71.32 6.72 33.64
CA SER A 5 70.86 6.68 35.03
C SER A 5 70.65 8.05 35.70
N SER A 6 69.39 8.41 35.99
CA SER A 6 68.96 8.68 37.37
C SER A 6 67.56 9.29 37.46
N THR A 7 66.65 8.59 38.05
CA THR A 7 65.60 9.11 38.96
C THR A 7 66.23 9.60 40.23
N PRO A 8 65.61 10.20 41.27
CA PRO A 8 64.17 10.45 41.55
C PRO A 8 63.94 11.82 42.27
N ARG A 9 62.73 12.16 42.66
CA ARG A 9 62.30 12.49 44.04
C ARG A 9 61.01 13.28 44.11
N VAL A 10 60.04 12.68 44.77
CA VAL A 10 58.95 13.33 45.48
C VAL A 10 59.50 13.94 46.80
N PRO A 11 58.95 14.99 47.40
CA PRO A 11 57.97 14.88 48.43
C PRO A 11 56.87 15.99 48.38
N ALA A 12 55.62 15.72 48.68
CA ALA A 12 55.00 15.45 49.97
C ALA A 12 54.57 16.75 50.72
N VAL A 13 53.31 16.71 51.13
CA VAL A 13 52.72 17.22 52.42
C VAL A 13 52.17 18.65 52.44
N ALA A 14 50.93 18.83 52.61
CA ALA A 14 50.12 19.07 53.81
C ALA A 14 48.81 19.76 53.41
N ALA A 15 47.67 19.23 53.63
CA ALA A 15 46.90 19.08 54.87
C ALA A 15 45.99 20.32 55.14
N LEU A 16 44.75 19.95 55.37
CA LEU A 16 43.71 20.55 56.23
C LEU A 16 42.95 21.80 55.77
N LEU A 17 41.66 21.70 55.54
CA LEU A 17 40.65 22.08 56.54
C LEU A 17 39.22 21.68 56.08
N LEU A 18 38.58 20.99 57.00
CA LEU A 18 37.15 20.67 57.05
C LEU A 18 36.32 21.94 57.17
N ALA A 19 35.28 22.04 56.32
CA ALA A 19 34.09 22.81 56.67
C ALA A 19 32.85 22.07 56.23
N VAL A 20 32.24 21.40 57.18
CA VAL A 20 30.89 20.82 57.09
C VAL A 20 29.92 22.00 57.16
N VAL A 21 29.17 22.21 56.06
CA VAL A 21 27.95 22.99 56.10
C VAL A 21 26.84 22.12 55.55
N ALA A 22 26.01 21.64 56.46
CA ALA A 22 24.75 21.01 56.16
C ALA A 22 23.81 22.04 55.56
N ALA A 23 23.35 21.79 54.33
CA ALA A 23 22.21 22.48 53.75
C ALA A 23 21.18 21.46 53.28
N PRO A 24 19.90 21.68 53.49
CA PRO A 24 18.87 20.67 53.34
C PRO A 24 18.62 20.36 51.88
N LEU A 25 18.46 19.06 51.59
CA LEU A 25 17.93 18.55 50.30
C LEU A 25 16.51 19.06 50.09
N LEU A 26 16.37 20.10 49.29
CA LEU A 26 15.10 20.41 48.65
C LEU A 26 15.04 19.56 47.37
N VAL A 27 14.33 18.44 47.42
CA VAL A 27 13.93 17.70 46.24
C VAL A 27 12.87 18.53 45.54
N LEU A 28 13.27 19.39 44.60
CA LEU A 28 12.35 19.89 43.58
C LEU A 28 12.13 18.73 42.59
N ALA A 29 10.98 18.07 42.74
CA ALA A 29 10.42 17.27 41.65
C ALA A 29 10.08 18.24 40.52
N GLY A 30 11.03 18.43 39.60
CA GLY A 30 10.78 19.07 38.33
C GLY A 30 9.85 18.14 37.50
N PRO A 31 8.84 18.70 36.81
CA PRO A 31 8.09 17.91 35.85
C PRO A 31 9.10 17.37 34.84
N GLY A 32 9.11 16.03 34.67
CA GLY A 32 9.93 15.36 33.68
C GLY A 32 9.68 16.03 32.33
N ALA A 33 10.71 16.61 31.76
CA ALA A 33 10.72 16.93 30.35
C ALA A 33 10.63 15.59 29.61
N GLY A 34 9.41 15.14 29.34
CA GLY A 34 9.17 14.11 28.35
C GLY A 34 9.85 14.61 27.07
N SER A 35 10.81 13.87 26.56
CA SER A 35 11.31 14.10 25.21
C SER A 35 10.08 14.24 24.32
N PRO A 36 9.98 15.26 23.48
CA PRO A 36 8.89 15.31 22.52
C PRO A 36 8.98 14.00 21.75
N ALA A 37 7.94 13.16 21.85
CA ALA A 37 7.71 12.12 20.89
C ALA A 37 7.79 12.86 19.54
N HIS A 38 8.75 12.49 18.70
CA HIS A 38 8.70 12.93 17.31
C HIS A 38 7.34 12.47 16.83
N ALA A 39 6.43 13.42 16.63
CA ALA A 39 5.28 13.21 15.80
C ALA A 39 5.88 12.67 14.50
N VAL A 40 5.56 11.45 14.15
CA VAL A 40 5.74 10.97 12.79
C VAL A 40 4.87 11.94 12.01
N ASP A 41 5.48 12.83 11.22
CA ASP A 41 4.74 13.69 10.32
C ASP A 41 3.85 12.74 9.50
N GLU A 42 2.56 12.77 9.81
CA GLU A 42 1.56 12.12 9.00
C GLU A 42 1.69 12.76 7.61
N PRO A 43 1.96 12.00 6.56
CA PRO A 43 2.16 12.59 5.24
C PRO A 43 0.96 13.47 4.92
N GLU A 44 1.21 14.73 4.61
CA GLU A 44 0.15 15.66 4.23
C GLU A 44 -0.65 15.02 3.08
N PRO A 45 -1.99 14.99 3.19
CA PRO A 45 -2.81 14.42 2.16
C PRO A 45 -2.54 15.16 0.84
N THR A 46 -2.16 14.43 -0.20
CA THR A 46 -2.02 15.02 -1.52
C THR A 46 -3.40 15.47 -2.02
N PRO A 47 -3.53 16.67 -2.59
CA PRO A 47 -4.84 17.21 -2.99
C PRO A 47 -5.53 16.38 -4.07
N LEU A 48 -4.76 15.72 -4.92
CA LEU A 48 -5.28 14.82 -5.94
C LEU A 48 -5.02 13.36 -5.55
N THR A 49 -6.08 12.58 -5.40
CA THR A 49 -5.98 11.14 -5.21
C THR A 49 -5.91 10.43 -6.55
N VAL A 50 -4.82 9.70 -6.77
CA VAL A 50 -4.59 8.91 -7.98
C VAL A 50 -4.76 7.43 -7.67
N ARG A 51 -5.55 6.75 -8.48
CA ARG A 51 -5.76 5.31 -8.41
C ARG A 51 -5.28 4.64 -9.68
N LEU A 52 -4.47 3.59 -9.55
CA LEU A 52 -4.12 2.69 -10.64
C LEU A 52 -5.03 1.44 -10.60
N ASP A 53 -5.84 1.27 -11.63
CA ASP A 53 -6.73 0.13 -11.75
C ASP A 53 -6.08 -1.03 -12.50
N SER A 54 -5.23 -0.73 -13.48
CA SER A 54 -4.55 -1.76 -14.26
C SER A 54 -3.21 -1.32 -14.82
N LEU A 55 -2.32 -2.31 -14.96
CA LEU A 55 -1.06 -2.22 -15.71
C LEU A 55 -1.01 -3.39 -16.69
N SER A 56 -0.87 -3.10 -17.97
CA SER A 56 -0.86 -4.11 -19.02
C SER A 56 0.28 -3.86 -20.02
N PRO A 57 1.08 -4.89 -20.33
CA PRO A 57 1.12 -6.21 -19.69
C PRO A 57 1.69 -6.14 -18.27
N SER A 58 1.37 -7.13 -17.43
CA SER A 58 1.85 -7.24 -16.05
C SER A 58 3.35 -7.61 -15.90
N VAL A 59 4.01 -7.87 -17.02
CA VAL A 59 5.45 -8.13 -17.14
C VAL A 59 5.97 -7.21 -18.23
N LEU A 60 7.05 -6.48 -17.96
CA LEU A 60 7.67 -5.60 -18.97
C LEU A 60 8.05 -6.38 -20.22
N PRO A 61 7.48 -6.04 -21.37
CA PRO A 61 7.87 -6.65 -22.62
C PRO A 61 9.22 -6.05 -23.06
N ARG A 62 10.01 -6.82 -23.81
CA ARG A 62 11.28 -6.32 -24.34
C ARG A 62 11.11 -5.27 -25.45
N ARG A 63 9.94 -5.19 -26.05
CA ARG A 63 9.54 -4.23 -27.09
C ARG A 63 8.05 -3.98 -27.00
N GLY A 64 7.61 -2.83 -27.49
CA GLY A 64 6.21 -2.44 -27.44
C GLY A 64 5.96 -1.37 -26.40
N ALA A 65 4.87 -1.46 -25.68
CA ALA A 65 4.49 -0.47 -24.68
C ALA A 65 3.82 -1.12 -23.48
N VAL A 66 3.80 -0.40 -22.36
CA VAL A 66 2.93 -0.66 -21.23
C VAL A 66 1.79 0.34 -21.23
N THR A 67 0.64 -0.07 -20.73
CA THR A 67 -0.53 0.81 -20.56
C THR A 67 -0.89 0.84 -19.09
N LEU A 68 -0.95 2.04 -18.52
CA LEU A 68 -1.43 2.29 -17.16
C LEU A 68 -2.82 2.90 -17.27
N GLN A 69 -3.79 2.36 -16.55
CA GLN A 69 -5.15 2.88 -16.52
C GLN A 69 -5.56 3.11 -15.07
N GLY A 70 -6.37 4.14 -14.86
CA GLY A 70 -6.81 4.52 -13.54
C GLY A 70 -7.67 5.75 -13.55
N SER A 71 -7.78 6.40 -12.39
CA SER A 71 -8.51 7.65 -12.21
C SER A 71 -7.73 8.63 -11.35
N VAL A 72 -8.04 9.91 -11.55
CA VAL A 72 -7.62 11.02 -10.69
C VAL A 72 -8.87 11.61 -10.09
N THR A 73 -8.88 11.81 -8.78
CA THR A 73 -9.99 12.44 -8.05
C THR A 73 -9.46 13.68 -7.33
N ASN A 74 -10.17 14.77 -7.41
CA ASN A 74 -9.89 15.96 -6.62
C ASN A 74 -10.56 15.83 -5.25
N ASP A 75 -9.77 15.49 -4.22
CA ASP A 75 -10.25 15.37 -2.84
C ASP A 75 -10.05 16.66 -2.02
N SER A 76 -9.60 17.74 -2.67
CA SER A 76 -9.46 19.07 -2.06
C SER A 76 -10.72 19.92 -2.17
N GLU A 77 -10.72 21.09 -1.54
CA GLU A 77 -11.80 22.06 -1.61
C GLU A 77 -11.62 23.13 -2.71
N GLU A 78 -10.54 23.04 -3.49
CA GLU A 78 -10.19 23.98 -4.55
C GLU A 78 -10.30 23.36 -5.94
N ASP A 79 -10.53 24.22 -6.95
CA ASP A 79 -10.55 23.80 -8.34
C ASP A 79 -9.13 23.54 -8.85
N TRP A 80 -8.96 22.48 -9.61
CA TRP A 80 -7.72 22.12 -10.26
C TRP A 80 -7.86 22.23 -11.77
N ALA A 81 -7.07 23.09 -12.40
CA ALA A 81 -7.08 23.28 -13.84
C ALA A 81 -5.93 22.54 -14.53
N ASP A 82 -6.14 22.19 -15.79
CA ASP A 82 -5.12 21.57 -16.67
C ASP A 82 -4.47 20.33 -16.05
N VAL A 83 -5.22 19.53 -15.33
CA VAL A 83 -4.70 18.29 -14.71
C VAL A 83 -4.22 17.33 -15.79
N ASN A 84 -3.03 16.83 -15.62
CA ASN A 84 -2.46 15.78 -16.47
C ASN A 84 -1.78 14.70 -15.65
N VAL A 85 -1.61 13.52 -16.26
CA VAL A 85 -0.98 12.36 -15.66
C VAL A 85 0.28 12.02 -16.44
N ALA A 86 1.44 12.05 -15.77
CA ALA A 86 2.74 11.72 -16.34
C ALA A 86 3.27 10.41 -15.74
N PRO A 87 3.82 9.48 -16.52
CA PRO A 87 4.37 8.25 -16.01
C PRO A 87 5.75 8.48 -15.38
N PHE A 88 6.11 7.60 -14.45
CA PHE A 88 7.48 7.50 -13.95
C PHE A 88 7.92 6.04 -13.82
N ALA A 89 9.22 5.79 -13.82
CA ALA A 89 9.78 4.48 -13.52
C ALA A 89 11.14 4.61 -12.82
N SER A 90 11.51 3.58 -12.05
CA SER A 90 12.85 3.51 -11.48
C SER A 90 13.88 3.09 -12.55
N THR A 91 15.08 3.62 -12.45
CA THR A 91 16.20 3.27 -13.35
C THR A 91 16.78 1.90 -13.04
N THR A 92 16.87 1.56 -11.75
CA THR A 92 17.44 0.31 -11.25
C THR A 92 16.35 -0.65 -10.76
N PRO A 93 16.50 -1.96 -11.00
CA PRO A 93 15.55 -2.95 -10.49
C PRO A 93 15.81 -3.30 -9.03
N LEU A 94 14.76 -3.68 -8.33
CA LEU A 94 14.80 -4.41 -7.08
C LEU A 94 15.05 -5.88 -7.42
N THR A 95 16.12 -6.47 -6.89
CA THR A 95 16.55 -7.81 -7.28
C THR A 95 16.41 -8.85 -6.18
N THR A 96 16.25 -8.41 -4.93
CA THR A 96 16.07 -9.28 -3.78
C THR A 96 14.65 -9.17 -3.21
N ARG A 97 14.25 -10.16 -2.45
CA ARG A 97 12.98 -10.14 -1.72
C ARG A 97 12.99 -9.07 -0.63
N GLU A 98 14.14 -8.88 -0.01
CA GLU A 98 14.35 -7.89 1.05
C GLU A 98 14.19 -6.47 0.50
N ASP A 99 14.79 -6.17 -0.65
CA ASP A 99 14.64 -4.87 -1.32
C ASP A 99 13.17 -4.62 -1.69
N LEU A 100 12.47 -5.63 -2.20
CA LEU A 100 11.07 -5.51 -2.57
C LEU A 100 10.18 -5.29 -1.34
N ALA A 101 10.46 -5.99 -0.24
CA ALA A 101 9.72 -5.83 1.00
C ALA A 101 9.93 -4.44 1.64
N LEU A 102 11.16 -3.92 1.58
CA LEU A 102 11.49 -2.56 2.03
C LEU A 102 10.82 -1.52 1.13
N ALA A 103 10.90 -1.71 -0.18
CA ALA A 103 10.26 -0.84 -1.14
C ALA A 103 8.73 -0.78 -0.94
N ALA A 104 8.09 -1.91 -0.66
CA ALA A 104 6.65 -1.96 -0.38
C ALA A 104 6.22 -1.16 0.88
N GLN A 105 7.16 -0.90 1.79
CA GLN A 105 6.93 -0.09 2.99
C GLN A 105 7.27 1.39 2.79
N THR A 106 7.83 1.76 1.65
CA THR A 106 8.18 3.16 1.35
C THR A 106 6.90 4.01 1.33
N PRO A 107 6.83 5.13 2.07
CA PRO A 107 5.67 6.00 2.06
C PRO A 107 5.30 6.49 0.65
N GLU A 108 4.02 6.63 0.36
CA GLU A 108 3.54 6.98 -0.98
C GLU A 108 4.01 8.35 -1.43
N ALA A 109 4.14 9.29 -0.51
CA ALA A 109 4.68 10.63 -0.75
C ALA A 109 6.15 10.63 -1.19
N THR A 110 6.89 9.53 -0.94
CA THR A 110 8.30 9.45 -1.34
C THR A 110 8.42 9.37 -2.85
N ALA A 111 9.16 10.30 -3.45
CA ALA A 111 9.48 10.24 -4.86
C ALA A 111 10.39 9.04 -5.15
N VAL A 112 9.98 8.19 -6.08
CA VAL A 112 10.74 7.03 -6.53
C VAL A 112 10.79 7.03 -8.05
N GLY A 113 11.97 6.88 -8.62
CA GLY A 113 12.16 6.87 -10.07
C GLY A 113 12.16 8.26 -10.72
N GLU A 114 12.17 8.26 -12.03
CA GLU A 114 12.24 9.44 -12.89
C GLU A 114 10.91 9.60 -13.63
N ARG A 115 10.37 10.83 -13.64
CA ARG A 115 9.17 11.18 -14.41
C ARG A 115 9.58 11.36 -15.88
N LEU A 116 8.74 10.83 -16.77
CA LEU A 116 8.91 11.00 -18.21
C LEU A 116 8.21 12.29 -18.67
N ASP A 117 8.68 12.82 -19.79
CA ASP A 117 8.11 14.03 -20.42
C ASP A 117 6.80 13.78 -21.19
N VAL A 118 6.35 12.52 -21.28
CA VAL A 118 5.05 12.18 -21.86
C VAL A 118 3.96 12.28 -20.81
N PHE A 119 2.77 12.69 -21.21
CA PHE A 119 1.62 12.80 -20.32
C PHE A 119 0.29 12.59 -21.05
N GLU A 120 -0.74 12.24 -20.28
CA GLU A 120 -2.13 12.18 -20.72
C GLU A 120 -2.89 13.31 -20.04
N PRO A 121 -3.58 14.20 -20.81
CA PRO A 121 -4.42 15.24 -20.22
C PRO A 121 -5.67 14.62 -19.61
N VAL A 122 -6.00 15.06 -18.41
CA VAL A 122 -7.23 14.70 -17.68
C VAL A 122 -8.27 15.82 -17.81
N GLY A 123 -7.84 17.08 -17.78
CA GLY A 123 -8.68 18.26 -17.82
C GLY A 123 -8.83 18.94 -16.47
N ASP A 124 -9.87 19.75 -16.33
CA ASP A 124 -10.17 20.45 -15.09
C ASP A 124 -10.97 19.54 -14.16
N LEU A 125 -10.73 19.66 -12.85
CA LEU A 125 -11.42 18.89 -11.81
C LEU A 125 -11.93 19.82 -10.72
N GLU A 126 -13.24 19.98 -10.60
CA GLU A 126 -13.87 20.64 -9.45
C GLU A 126 -13.75 19.75 -8.19
N PRO A 127 -13.94 20.30 -6.97
CA PRO A 127 -13.96 19.51 -5.75
C PRO A 127 -14.90 18.30 -5.82
N GLY A 128 -14.37 17.11 -5.58
CA GLY A 128 -15.09 15.84 -5.66
C GLY A 128 -15.17 15.21 -7.05
N ASP A 129 -14.71 15.90 -8.09
CA ASP A 129 -14.69 15.34 -9.44
C ASP A 129 -13.64 14.24 -9.59
N SER A 130 -13.94 13.29 -10.48
CA SER A 130 -13.05 12.19 -10.82
C SER A 130 -13.05 11.95 -12.32
N ALA A 131 -11.86 11.81 -12.90
CA ALA A 131 -11.70 11.50 -14.32
C ALA A 131 -10.76 10.31 -14.53
N ALA A 132 -11.10 9.48 -15.52
CA ALA A 132 -10.30 8.33 -15.90
C ALA A 132 -9.16 8.73 -16.84
N PHE A 133 -8.05 8.00 -16.76
CA PHE A 133 -6.93 8.12 -17.70
C PHE A 133 -6.52 6.77 -18.27
N SER A 134 -5.90 6.81 -19.46
CA SER A 134 -5.31 5.63 -20.09
C SER A 134 -4.00 6.01 -20.77
N LEU A 135 -2.90 5.85 -20.07
CA LEU A 135 -1.57 6.27 -20.46
C LEU A 135 -0.80 5.11 -21.08
N ARG A 136 -0.38 5.26 -22.34
CA ARG A 136 0.41 4.27 -23.08
C ARG A 136 1.86 4.73 -23.20
N VAL A 137 2.77 3.98 -22.60
CA VAL A 137 4.21 4.31 -22.53
C VAL A 137 5.02 3.30 -23.32
N PRO A 138 5.71 3.71 -24.39
CA PRO A 138 6.68 2.85 -25.07
C PRO A 138 7.77 2.38 -24.12
N VAL A 139 8.09 1.09 -24.13
CA VAL A 139 9.15 0.55 -23.24
C VAL A 139 10.51 1.19 -23.51
N ALA A 140 10.74 1.64 -24.76
CA ALA A 140 11.98 2.32 -25.13
C ALA A 140 12.15 3.71 -24.46
N GLU A 141 11.08 4.31 -23.96
CA GLU A 141 11.08 5.60 -23.26
C GLU A 141 11.23 5.44 -21.74
N LEU A 142 11.02 4.22 -21.20
CA LEU A 142 11.23 3.97 -19.80
C LEU A 142 12.70 4.06 -19.42
N PRO A 143 13.09 4.76 -18.34
CA PRO A 143 14.49 4.96 -17.93
C PRO A 143 15.11 3.71 -17.28
N ILE A 144 14.61 2.52 -17.58
CA ILE A 144 15.03 1.26 -16.98
C ILE A 144 16.40 0.80 -17.49
N SER A 145 17.25 0.24 -16.61
CA SER A 145 18.57 -0.31 -16.98
C SER A 145 18.50 -1.50 -17.94
N GLY A 146 17.38 -2.19 -18.00
CA GLY A 146 17.21 -3.42 -18.77
C GLY A 146 17.68 -4.68 -18.06
N ASP A 147 18.15 -4.58 -16.82
CA ASP A 147 18.49 -5.73 -15.98
C ASP A 147 17.25 -6.40 -15.43
N PRO A 148 17.24 -7.72 -15.27
CA PRO A 148 16.11 -8.43 -14.71
C PRO A 148 15.86 -8.07 -13.23
N GLY A 149 14.59 -7.87 -12.88
CA GLY A 149 14.16 -7.54 -11.52
C GLY A 149 12.82 -6.83 -11.52
N ALA A 150 12.39 -6.32 -10.40
CA ALA A 150 11.16 -5.54 -10.26
C ALA A 150 11.48 -4.06 -10.31
N TYR A 151 10.82 -3.32 -11.18
CA TYR A 151 10.97 -1.87 -11.29
C TYR A 151 9.76 -1.18 -10.67
N TRP A 152 9.97 -0.05 -10.02
CA TRP A 152 8.89 0.88 -9.75
C TRP A 152 8.35 1.42 -11.07
N ILE A 153 7.04 1.48 -11.17
CA ILE A 153 6.32 2.18 -12.23
C ILE A 153 5.08 2.81 -11.65
N GLY A 154 4.70 3.96 -12.15
CA GLY A 154 3.53 4.64 -11.67
C GLY A 154 3.25 5.90 -12.45
N VAL A 155 2.41 6.74 -11.88
CA VAL A 155 1.99 8.00 -12.45
C VAL A 155 2.02 9.11 -11.41
N HIS A 156 2.33 10.32 -11.86
CA HIS A 156 2.19 11.58 -11.15
C HIS A 156 1.04 12.36 -11.79
N ALA A 157 0.08 12.80 -10.98
CA ALA A 157 -0.87 13.82 -11.39
C ALA A 157 -0.27 15.20 -11.09
N LEU A 158 -0.40 16.11 -12.03
CA LEU A 158 0.03 17.50 -11.91
C LEU A 158 -1.07 18.39 -12.46
N GLY A 159 -1.41 19.41 -11.72
CA GLY A 159 -2.43 20.39 -12.10
C GLY A 159 -2.00 21.80 -11.76
N THR A 160 -2.90 22.73 -11.96
CA THR A 160 -2.78 24.13 -11.56
C THR A 160 -3.83 24.42 -10.50
N GLY A 161 -3.40 24.50 -9.23
CA GLY A 161 -4.24 24.91 -8.12
C GLY A 161 -4.15 26.42 -7.87
N THR A 162 -4.65 26.89 -6.73
CA THR A 162 -4.64 28.33 -6.35
C THR A 162 -3.23 28.91 -6.23
N ASP A 163 -2.26 28.12 -5.83
CA ASP A 163 -0.85 28.53 -5.72
C ASP A 163 -0.09 28.45 -7.06
N GLY A 164 -0.79 28.07 -8.13
CA GLY A 164 -0.21 27.88 -9.45
C GLY A 164 0.25 26.44 -9.68
N ARG A 165 1.00 26.25 -10.77
CA ARG A 165 1.54 24.97 -11.18
C ARG A 165 3.04 24.91 -10.89
N ASP A 166 3.47 23.83 -10.29
CA ASP A 166 4.91 23.55 -10.06
C ASP A 166 5.34 22.20 -10.67
N ALA A 167 6.53 21.73 -10.28
CA ALA A 167 7.05 20.45 -10.72
C ALA A 167 6.82 19.31 -9.71
N VAL A 168 6.22 19.60 -8.57
CA VAL A 168 5.87 18.63 -7.55
C VAL A 168 4.57 17.95 -7.93
N ALA A 169 4.49 16.64 -7.75
CA ALA A 169 3.24 15.93 -8.05
C ALA A 169 2.19 16.19 -6.99
N ASP A 170 1.01 16.63 -7.42
CA ASP A 170 -0.16 16.88 -6.60
C ASP A 170 -0.89 15.59 -6.21
N GLY A 171 -0.60 14.51 -6.92
CA GLY A 171 -1.07 13.16 -6.62
C GLY A 171 -0.13 12.11 -7.21
N ARG A 172 -0.11 10.91 -6.61
CA ARG A 172 0.75 9.82 -7.06
C ARG A 172 0.05 8.49 -6.90
N ALA A 173 0.34 7.58 -7.85
CA ALA A 173 0.06 6.16 -7.65
C ALA A 173 1.18 5.32 -8.27
N ARG A 174 1.51 4.21 -7.64
CA ARG A 174 2.64 3.39 -8.05
C ARG A 174 2.41 1.92 -7.82
N THR A 175 3.14 1.12 -8.57
CA THR A 175 3.17 -0.33 -8.44
C THR A 175 4.54 -0.86 -8.85
N PHE A 176 4.68 -2.17 -8.88
CA PHE A 176 5.87 -2.83 -9.39
C PHE A 176 5.57 -3.53 -10.70
N VAL A 177 6.55 -3.53 -11.59
CA VAL A 177 6.50 -4.30 -12.83
C VAL A 177 7.79 -5.10 -13.00
N PRO A 178 7.72 -6.43 -13.15
CA PRO A 178 8.91 -7.27 -13.33
C PRO A 178 9.41 -7.23 -14.77
N LEU A 179 10.73 -7.15 -14.94
CA LEU A 179 11.42 -7.49 -16.17
C LEU A 179 12.06 -8.87 -16.00
N LEU A 180 11.60 -9.84 -16.76
CA LEU A 180 12.04 -11.22 -16.65
C LEU A 180 13.09 -11.56 -17.71
N THR A 181 14.04 -12.44 -17.35
CA THR A 181 14.85 -13.14 -18.35
C THR A 181 13.99 -14.03 -19.23
N ALA A 182 14.46 -14.33 -20.43
CA ALA A 182 13.76 -15.25 -21.33
C ALA A 182 13.52 -16.66 -20.71
N ARG A 183 14.39 -17.08 -19.78
CA ARG A 183 14.24 -18.34 -19.06
C ARG A 183 13.11 -18.20 -18.02
N GLN A 184 13.13 -17.17 -17.18
CA GLN A 184 12.10 -16.92 -16.16
C GLN A 184 10.72 -16.78 -16.80
N ALA A 185 10.59 -16.03 -17.90
CA ALA A 185 9.33 -15.86 -18.60
C ALA A 185 8.70 -17.18 -19.08
N ARG A 186 9.53 -18.20 -19.36
CA ARG A 186 9.04 -19.53 -19.77
C ARG A 186 8.74 -20.47 -18.62
N THR A 187 9.36 -20.24 -17.45
CA THR A 187 9.28 -21.17 -16.31
C THR A 187 8.55 -20.58 -15.11
N ALA A 188 8.25 -19.28 -15.15
CA ALA A 188 7.52 -18.64 -14.06
C ALA A 188 6.08 -19.17 -14.00
N SER A 189 5.80 -19.90 -12.95
CA SER A 189 4.43 -20.27 -12.58
C SER A 189 4.28 -20.09 -11.07
N VAL A 190 3.20 -19.45 -10.67
CA VAL A 190 2.82 -19.33 -9.27
C VAL A 190 1.62 -20.25 -9.06
N PRO A 191 1.75 -21.29 -8.22
CA PRO A 191 0.59 -22.06 -7.84
C PRO A 191 -0.36 -21.19 -7.03
N VAL A 192 -1.59 -21.06 -7.48
CA VAL A 192 -2.64 -20.29 -6.81
C VAL A 192 -3.71 -21.26 -6.34
N SER A 193 -4.05 -21.20 -5.07
CA SER A 193 -5.21 -21.86 -4.50
C SER A 193 -6.27 -20.81 -4.19
N LEU A 194 -7.45 -20.97 -4.72
CA LEU A 194 -8.57 -20.10 -4.45
C LEU A 194 -9.45 -20.75 -3.38
N VAL A 195 -9.65 -20.04 -2.27
CA VAL A 195 -10.57 -20.47 -1.20
C VAL A 195 -11.76 -19.53 -1.21
N LEU A 196 -12.96 -20.10 -1.42
CA LEU A 196 -14.23 -19.38 -1.44
C LEU A 196 -14.93 -19.54 -0.07
N PRO A 197 -15.04 -18.49 0.74
CA PRO A 197 -15.75 -18.56 2.00
C PRO A 197 -17.25 -18.45 1.76
N LEU A 198 -18.00 -19.51 2.04
CA LEU A 198 -19.45 -19.50 2.10
C LEU A 198 -19.87 -19.26 3.56
N ARG A 199 -20.01 -17.99 3.93
CA ARG A 199 -20.28 -17.57 5.31
C ARG A 199 -21.39 -16.53 5.34
N GLN A 200 -22.34 -16.74 6.26
CA GLN A 200 -23.41 -15.82 6.58
C GLN A 200 -23.87 -16.07 8.02
N SER A 201 -24.13 -15.02 8.78
CA SER A 201 -24.69 -15.20 10.12
C SER A 201 -26.16 -15.63 10.02
N ALA A 202 -26.46 -16.83 10.51
CA ALA A 202 -27.81 -17.35 10.62
C ALA A 202 -28.34 -17.03 12.03
N ARG A 203 -29.20 -16.03 12.12
CA ARG A 203 -29.94 -15.74 13.36
C ARG A 203 -31.21 -16.59 13.40
N ARG A 204 -31.51 -17.13 14.57
CA ARG A 204 -32.71 -17.95 14.78
C ARG A 204 -33.58 -17.32 15.83
N ALA A 205 -34.91 -17.39 15.64
CA ALA A 205 -35.90 -17.05 16.60
C ALA A 205 -35.94 -18.09 17.75
N ALA A 206 -36.71 -17.82 18.77
CA ALA A 206 -36.80 -18.71 19.93
C ALA A 206 -37.38 -20.10 19.61
N ASP A 207 -38.14 -20.23 18.55
CA ASP A 207 -38.70 -21.49 18.03
C ASP A 207 -37.78 -22.24 17.09
N GLY A 208 -36.57 -21.72 16.86
CA GLY A 208 -35.55 -22.30 16.00
C GLY A 208 -35.62 -21.90 14.51
N SER A 209 -36.71 -21.27 14.06
CA SER A 209 -36.85 -20.76 12.68
C SER A 209 -35.86 -19.64 12.41
N LEU A 210 -35.57 -19.34 11.14
CA LEU A 210 -34.76 -18.19 10.75
C LEU A 210 -35.48 -16.89 11.14
N ASP A 211 -34.75 -15.99 11.82
CA ASP A 211 -35.27 -14.70 12.30
C ASP A 211 -35.60 -13.73 11.14
N ASP A 212 -34.81 -13.80 10.04
CA ASP A 212 -35.01 -13.00 8.83
C ASP A 212 -34.98 -13.88 7.58
N PRO A 213 -36.06 -14.61 7.26
CA PRO A 213 -36.09 -15.47 6.09
C PRO A 213 -36.01 -14.68 4.77
N GLN A 214 -36.48 -13.43 4.72
CA GLN A 214 -36.41 -12.60 3.50
C GLN A 214 -34.97 -12.30 3.13
N LEU A 215 -34.10 -12.00 4.07
CA LEU A 215 -32.67 -11.85 3.82
C LEU A 215 -32.08 -13.07 3.10
N TRP A 216 -32.46 -14.27 3.51
CA TRP A 216 -31.98 -15.51 2.91
C TRP A 216 -32.53 -15.73 1.50
N VAL A 217 -33.80 -15.35 1.27
CA VAL A 217 -34.38 -15.32 -0.10
C VAL A 217 -33.56 -14.40 -1.00
N ASP A 218 -33.28 -13.18 -0.54
CA ASP A 218 -32.52 -12.20 -1.31
C ASP A 218 -31.09 -12.67 -1.58
N LEU A 219 -30.43 -13.27 -0.59
CA LEU A 219 -29.06 -13.82 -0.74
C LEU A 219 -28.99 -15.00 -1.71
N SER A 220 -30.03 -15.80 -1.83
CA SER A 220 -30.15 -16.96 -2.71
C SER A 220 -30.87 -16.68 -4.02
N SER A 221 -31.36 -15.45 -4.25
CA SER A 221 -31.94 -15.05 -5.52
C SER A 221 -30.91 -15.11 -6.67
N GLU A 222 -31.34 -15.00 -7.92
CA GLU A 222 -30.48 -15.03 -9.12
C GLU A 222 -29.34 -14.00 -9.03
N GLU A 223 -29.62 -12.80 -8.50
CA GLU A 223 -28.62 -11.75 -8.29
C GLU A 223 -28.04 -11.75 -6.88
N GLY A 224 -28.40 -12.70 -6.06
CA GLY A 224 -27.99 -12.83 -4.68
C GLY A 224 -26.51 -13.18 -4.53
N ARG A 225 -25.92 -12.76 -3.40
CA ARG A 225 -24.49 -12.99 -3.14
C ARG A 225 -24.10 -14.48 -3.13
N LEU A 226 -24.96 -15.34 -2.57
CA LEU A 226 -24.67 -16.78 -2.45
C LEU A 226 -24.74 -17.44 -3.84
N THR A 227 -25.73 -17.09 -4.65
CA THR A 227 -25.88 -17.59 -6.02
C THR A 227 -24.70 -17.15 -6.90
N ARG A 228 -24.33 -15.85 -6.87
CA ARG A 228 -23.16 -15.37 -7.63
C ARG A 228 -21.85 -16.04 -7.21
N LEU A 229 -21.72 -16.41 -5.94
CA LEU A 229 -20.54 -17.14 -5.47
C LEU A 229 -20.52 -18.59 -6.01
N ALA A 230 -21.68 -19.23 -6.07
CA ALA A 230 -21.85 -20.57 -6.67
C ALA A 230 -21.58 -20.53 -8.18
N ASP A 231 -22.12 -19.56 -8.90
CA ASP A 231 -21.91 -19.36 -10.35
C ASP A 231 -20.44 -19.11 -10.67
N PHE A 232 -19.76 -18.30 -9.84
CA PHE A 232 -18.32 -18.08 -9.99
C PHE A 232 -17.54 -19.39 -9.86
N ALA A 233 -17.93 -20.25 -8.91
CA ALA A 233 -17.27 -21.54 -8.72
C ALA A 233 -17.57 -22.52 -9.88
N ASP A 234 -18.79 -22.51 -10.40
CA ASP A 234 -19.16 -23.32 -11.57
C ASP A 234 -18.40 -22.86 -12.81
N ALA A 235 -18.27 -21.56 -13.02
CA ALA A 235 -17.49 -20.96 -14.10
C ALA A 235 -15.97 -21.29 -14.02
N ALA A 236 -15.47 -21.67 -12.85
CA ALA A 236 -14.09 -22.12 -12.70
C ALA A 236 -13.84 -23.47 -13.43
N GLY A 237 -14.86 -24.26 -13.66
CA GLY A 237 -14.78 -25.56 -14.34
C GLY A 237 -13.80 -26.50 -13.63
N SER A 238 -12.75 -26.96 -14.34
CA SER A 238 -11.73 -27.87 -13.77
C SER A 238 -10.62 -27.16 -12.97
N ARG A 239 -10.66 -25.83 -12.79
CA ARG A 239 -9.64 -25.12 -12.01
C ARG A 239 -9.80 -25.44 -10.51
N PRO A 240 -8.69 -25.70 -9.80
CA PRO A 240 -8.77 -26.07 -8.39
C PRO A 240 -9.28 -24.88 -7.57
N LEU A 241 -10.36 -25.09 -6.84
CA LEU A 241 -10.86 -24.17 -5.80
C LEU A 241 -11.29 -24.98 -4.57
N THR A 242 -11.28 -24.34 -3.43
CA THR A 242 -11.68 -24.93 -2.16
C THR A 242 -12.82 -24.13 -1.55
N TRP A 243 -13.90 -24.80 -1.16
CA TRP A 243 -14.96 -24.19 -0.38
C TRP A 243 -14.60 -24.19 1.11
N LEU A 244 -14.78 -23.05 1.74
CA LEU A 244 -14.82 -22.92 3.20
C LEU A 244 -16.27 -22.63 3.59
N ALA A 245 -17.09 -23.69 3.64
CA ALA A 245 -18.51 -23.57 3.95
C ALA A 245 -18.73 -23.58 5.46
N ASP A 246 -19.50 -22.60 5.94
CA ASP A 246 -20.07 -22.62 7.27
C ASP A 246 -21.33 -23.52 7.24
N PRO A 247 -21.39 -24.62 8.02
CA PRO A 247 -22.54 -25.50 8.05
C PRO A 247 -23.87 -24.78 8.31
N ALA A 248 -23.83 -23.72 9.15
CA ALA A 248 -25.02 -22.93 9.47
C ALA A 248 -25.64 -22.25 8.23
N VAL A 249 -24.86 -21.99 7.19
CA VAL A 249 -25.38 -21.45 5.91
C VAL A 249 -26.16 -22.53 5.16
N LEU A 250 -25.65 -23.76 5.16
CA LEU A 250 -26.30 -24.89 4.47
C LEU A 250 -27.60 -25.24 5.18
N ASP A 251 -27.57 -25.32 6.51
CA ASP A 251 -28.77 -25.58 7.32
C ASP A 251 -29.84 -24.48 7.12
N ALA A 252 -29.43 -23.21 7.07
CA ALA A 252 -30.34 -22.10 6.84
C ALA A 252 -30.97 -22.12 5.44
N LEU A 253 -30.25 -22.52 4.42
CA LEU A 253 -30.79 -22.68 3.07
C LEU A 253 -31.73 -23.87 2.95
N ASP A 254 -31.47 -24.95 3.68
CA ASP A 254 -32.36 -26.14 3.75
C ASP A 254 -33.66 -25.80 4.48
N ASP A 255 -33.59 -25.14 5.64
CA ASP A 255 -34.74 -24.66 6.38
C ASP A 255 -35.58 -23.68 5.53
N LEU A 256 -34.94 -22.76 4.79
CA LEU A 256 -35.64 -21.85 3.90
C LEU A 256 -36.40 -22.62 2.81
N GLY A 257 -35.76 -23.62 2.20
CA GLY A 257 -36.37 -24.50 1.20
C GLY A 257 -37.55 -25.32 1.74
N ALA A 258 -37.51 -25.64 3.02
CA ALA A 258 -38.59 -26.31 3.75
C ALA A 258 -39.71 -25.37 4.22
N GLY A 259 -39.61 -24.06 3.94
CA GLY A 259 -40.59 -23.05 4.36
C GLY A 259 -40.34 -22.46 5.74
N ASN A 260 -39.09 -22.53 6.20
CA ASN A 260 -38.63 -21.98 7.48
C ASN A 260 -39.42 -22.53 8.68
N PRO A 261 -39.51 -23.86 8.86
CA PRO A 261 -40.29 -24.45 9.95
C PRO A 261 -39.63 -24.15 11.30
N PRO A 262 -40.43 -24.07 12.38
CA PRO A 262 -39.91 -24.10 13.75
C PRO A 262 -39.24 -25.46 14.02
N VAL A 263 -38.16 -25.43 14.83
CA VAL A 263 -37.37 -26.63 15.20
C VAL A 263 -37.87 -27.22 16.51
#